data_755b294decdbdb64cdaf4b4d7c87eab2
#
_entry.id   755b294decdbdb64cdaf4b4d7c87eab2
#
_cell.length_a   1.000
_cell.length_b   1.000
_cell.length_c   1.000
_cell.angle_alpha   90.00
_cell.angle_beta   90.00
_cell.angle_gamma   90.00
#
_symmetry.space_group_name_H-M   'P 1'
#
loop_
_entity.id
_entity.type
_entity.pdbx_description
1 polymer ?
#
loop_
_entity_poly.entity_id
_entity_poly.type
_entity_poly.pdbx_seq_one_letter_code
_entity_poly.pdbx_strand_id
1 'polypeptide(L)'
;MKYINFSQLRSFHAVAKTNSITLASKLLNISQPTITKQIQLLEEFYSINVINRHARGVTLTDLGKKLFEITSKIFELEEQAIQLFSSNLNIHKGTLVTGTSGTYYIIKLIKEFKKLHPGIDLKIVSSNSNEILDKLYNFQIDLGVIGKPPKENFKSDLYQIPYLKQKIVIIAGKGNKLYNTQSIKLNQLNEINFINRETGSETRKVFENYLKKASVNVNTIMEVSRTTMVQAVKENIGVGLISEPEFDNYKDIKKIHIEDYDIFTQAYLVCLKKKRTDNLVNAFIETAKKIILE
;
A
#
# COMPACT_ATOMS: atom_id res chain seq x y z
N MET A 1 29.69 -31.70 -3.57
CA MET A 1 28.52 -30.81 -3.67
C MET A 1 28.87 -29.46 -3.05
N LYS A 2 28.72 -28.34 -3.79
CA LYS A 2 28.94 -27.01 -3.20
C LYS A 2 27.66 -26.61 -2.47
N TYR A 3 27.70 -26.52 -1.14
CA TYR A 3 26.57 -26.05 -0.35
C TYR A 3 26.67 -24.54 -0.17
N ILE A 4 25.56 -23.83 -0.33
CA ILE A 4 25.49 -22.40 -0.07
C ILE A 4 25.39 -22.13 1.43
N ASN A 5 26.14 -21.16 1.94
CA ASN A 5 26.11 -20.80 3.34
C ASN A 5 24.92 -19.87 3.62
N PHE A 6 23.95 -20.34 4.39
CA PHE A 6 22.73 -19.59 4.71
C PHE A 6 23.00 -18.32 5.53
N SER A 7 24.03 -18.28 6.38
CA SER A 7 24.37 -17.06 7.12
C SER A 7 24.88 -15.97 6.17
N GLN A 8 25.66 -16.36 5.13
CA GLN A 8 26.12 -15.43 4.10
C GLN A 8 24.95 -14.91 3.26
N LEU A 9 24.03 -15.79 2.84
CA LEU A 9 22.81 -15.39 2.14
C LEU A 9 21.93 -14.46 2.98
N ARG A 10 21.80 -14.74 4.28
CA ARG A 10 21.00 -13.93 5.20
C ARG A 10 21.58 -12.53 5.35
N SER A 11 22.91 -12.41 5.48
CA SER A 11 23.58 -11.11 5.54
C SER A 11 23.44 -10.33 4.23
N PHE A 12 23.60 -10.98 3.09
CA PHE A 12 23.32 -10.37 1.79
C PHE A 12 21.87 -9.91 1.70
N HIS A 13 20.89 -10.77 2.01
CA HIS A 13 19.48 -10.44 1.96
C HIS A 13 19.11 -9.23 2.83
N ALA A 14 19.64 -9.18 4.07
CA ALA A 14 19.40 -8.06 4.97
C ALA A 14 19.96 -6.75 4.42
N VAL A 15 21.17 -6.76 3.83
CA VAL A 15 21.76 -5.58 3.20
C VAL A 15 20.96 -5.19 1.96
N ALA A 16 20.55 -6.13 1.12
CA ALA A 16 19.74 -5.89 -0.05
C ALA A 16 18.37 -5.26 0.30
N LYS A 17 17.74 -5.73 1.38
CA LYS A 17 16.46 -5.23 1.87
C LYS A 17 16.54 -3.80 2.44
N THR A 18 17.65 -3.47 3.08
CA THR A 18 17.82 -2.19 3.80
C THR A 18 18.66 -1.16 3.04
N ASN A 19 19.36 -1.57 1.98
CA ASN A 19 20.37 -0.80 1.25
C ASN A 19 21.46 -0.21 2.16
N SER A 20 21.70 -0.84 3.34
CA SER A 20 22.59 -0.34 4.38
C SER A 20 23.14 -1.47 5.24
N ILE A 21 24.48 -1.53 5.37
CA ILE A 21 25.15 -2.49 6.27
C ILE A 21 24.80 -2.20 7.73
N THR A 22 24.70 -0.92 8.10
CA THR A 22 24.35 -0.51 9.48
C THR A 22 22.92 -0.91 9.85
N LEU A 23 21.96 -0.73 8.94
CA LEU A 23 20.58 -1.15 9.20
C LEU A 23 20.45 -2.68 9.19
N ALA A 24 21.16 -3.37 8.30
CA ALA A 24 21.21 -4.82 8.27
C ALA A 24 21.81 -5.42 9.55
N SER A 25 22.86 -4.80 10.11
CA SER A 25 23.46 -5.24 11.38
C SER A 25 22.48 -5.14 12.55
N LYS A 26 21.70 -4.08 12.61
CA LYS A 26 20.62 -3.92 13.61
C LYS A 26 19.50 -4.95 13.39
N LEU A 27 19.11 -5.18 12.13
CA LEU A 27 18.07 -6.14 11.78
C LEU A 27 18.43 -7.57 12.18
N LEU A 28 19.67 -7.97 11.95
CA LEU A 28 20.16 -9.33 12.25
C LEU A 28 20.77 -9.47 13.66
N ASN A 29 20.90 -8.37 14.40
CA ASN A 29 21.55 -8.32 15.72
C ASN A 29 22.99 -8.90 15.71
N ILE A 30 23.77 -8.57 14.67
CA ILE A 30 25.20 -8.91 14.52
C ILE A 30 26.01 -7.68 14.13
N SER A 31 27.33 -7.74 14.31
CA SER A 31 28.20 -6.59 14.03
C SER A 31 28.31 -6.27 12.52
N GLN A 32 28.51 -4.99 12.18
CA GLN A 32 28.75 -4.58 10.78
C GLN A 32 29.95 -5.28 10.14
N PRO A 33 31.11 -5.45 10.83
CA PRO A 33 32.22 -6.25 10.30
C PRO A 33 31.82 -7.68 9.95
N THR A 34 30.97 -8.32 10.77
CA THR A 34 30.48 -9.68 10.52
C THR A 34 29.66 -9.74 9.24
N ILE A 35 28.72 -8.81 9.02
CA ILE A 35 27.92 -8.72 7.77
C ILE A 35 28.85 -8.53 6.57
N THR A 36 29.77 -7.58 6.68
CA THR A 36 30.72 -7.29 5.61
C THR A 36 31.54 -8.52 5.25
N LYS A 37 32.07 -9.23 6.25
CA LYS A 37 32.85 -10.45 6.04
C LYS A 37 32.02 -11.57 5.42
N GLN A 38 30.78 -11.77 5.85
CA GLN A 38 29.90 -12.81 5.30
C GLN A 38 29.57 -12.55 3.83
N ILE A 39 29.32 -11.31 3.44
CA ILE A 39 29.07 -10.95 2.03
C ILE A 39 30.36 -11.12 1.20
N GLN A 40 31.51 -10.69 1.70
CA GLN A 40 32.78 -10.91 1.03
C GLN A 40 33.06 -12.39 0.77
N LEU A 41 32.86 -13.24 1.78
CA LEU A 41 33.05 -14.69 1.64
C LEU A 41 32.07 -15.29 0.59
N LEU A 42 30.85 -14.79 0.49
CA LEU A 42 29.90 -15.20 -0.55
C LEU A 42 30.42 -14.81 -1.94
N GLU A 43 30.87 -13.58 -2.10
CA GLU A 43 31.39 -13.04 -3.36
C GLU A 43 32.68 -13.76 -3.79
N GLU A 44 33.61 -13.95 -2.86
CA GLU A 44 34.86 -14.67 -3.10
C GLU A 44 34.63 -16.14 -3.48
N PHE A 45 33.77 -16.85 -2.73
CA PHE A 45 33.55 -18.28 -2.96
C PHE A 45 32.97 -18.60 -4.33
N TYR A 46 32.09 -17.71 -4.85
CA TYR A 46 31.47 -17.88 -6.17
C TYR A 46 32.12 -17.03 -7.26
N SER A 47 33.17 -16.24 -6.93
CA SER A 47 33.85 -15.30 -7.86
C SER A 47 32.84 -14.35 -8.54
N ILE A 48 31.95 -13.74 -7.74
CA ILE A 48 30.88 -12.84 -8.18
C ILE A 48 30.87 -11.57 -7.32
N ASN A 49 30.22 -10.52 -7.84
CA ASN A 49 29.86 -9.34 -7.07
C ASN A 49 28.33 -9.21 -7.02
N VAL A 50 27.75 -9.14 -5.83
CA VAL A 50 26.31 -8.99 -5.61
C VAL A 50 25.92 -7.61 -5.11
N ILE A 51 26.90 -6.86 -4.56
CA ILE A 51 26.71 -5.48 -4.11
C ILE A 51 27.76 -4.54 -4.67
N ASN A 52 27.38 -3.27 -4.88
CA ASN A 52 28.28 -2.15 -5.09
C ASN A 52 28.31 -1.30 -3.84
N ARG A 53 29.52 -0.96 -3.35
CA ARG A 53 29.72 -0.13 -2.15
C ARG A 53 29.99 1.31 -2.56
N HIS A 54 29.28 2.25 -1.99
CA HIS A 54 29.44 3.68 -2.24
C HIS A 54 29.55 4.45 -0.92
N ALA A 55 30.07 5.67 -0.96
CA ALA A 55 30.18 6.51 0.23
C ALA A 55 28.83 6.77 0.94
N ARG A 56 27.72 6.66 0.23
CA ARG A 56 26.34 6.89 0.73
C ARG A 56 25.52 5.63 0.98
N GLY A 57 26.12 4.43 0.93
CA GLY A 57 25.41 3.17 1.16
C GLY A 57 25.79 2.06 0.18
N VAL A 58 24.87 1.12 0.00
CA VAL A 58 25.04 -0.07 -0.82
C VAL A 58 23.94 -0.12 -1.88
N THR A 59 24.31 -0.46 -3.12
CA THR A 59 23.37 -0.80 -4.19
C THR A 59 23.62 -2.22 -4.69
N LEU A 60 22.60 -2.85 -5.27
CA LEU A 60 22.73 -4.19 -5.81
C LEU A 60 23.30 -4.16 -7.26
N THR A 61 24.15 -5.13 -7.60
CA THR A 61 24.45 -5.45 -8.99
C THR A 61 23.24 -6.11 -9.66
N ASP A 62 23.24 -6.29 -10.97
CA ASP A 62 22.15 -7.02 -11.65
C ASP A 62 22.05 -8.48 -11.21
N LEU A 63 23.19 -9.11 -10.91
CA LEU A 63 23.23 -10.43 -10.27
C LEU A 63 22.67 -10.37 -8.84
N GLY A 64 23.01 -9.32 -8.08
CA GLY A 64 22.49 -9.08 -6.75
C GLY A 64 20.97 -8.91 -6.73
N LYS A 65 20.37 -8.22 -7.70
CA LYS A 65 18.91 -8.10 -7.83
C LYS A 65 18.26 -9.47 -8.01
N LYS A 66 18.77 -10.30 -8.93
CA LYS A 66 18.30 -11.67 -9.15
C LYS A 66 18.47 -12.55 -7.89
N LEU A 67 19.60 -12.43 -7.22
CA LEU A 67 19.85 -13.16 -5.97
C LEU A 67 18.91 -12.68 -4.86
N PHE A 68 18.58 -11.39 -4.80
CA PHE A 68 17.63 -10.86 -3.82
C PHE A 68 16.22 -11.41 -4.01
N GLU A 69 15.75 -11.56 -5.25
CA GLU A 69 14.47 -12.22 -5.55
C GLU A 69 14.45 -13.68 -5.05
N ILE A 70 15.56 -14.42 -5.24
CA ILE A 70 15.68 -15.80 -4.79
C ILE A 70 15.72 -15.86 -3.26
N THR A 71 16.57 -15.03 -2.62
CA THR A 71 16.70 -15.05 -1.16
C THR A 71 15.43 -14.57 -0.46
N SER A 72 14.65 -13.70 -1.08
CA SER A 72 13.32 -13.32 -0.57
C SER A 72 12.39 -14.52 -0.46
N LYS A 73 12.38 -15.40 -1.47
CA LYS A 73 11.60 -16.64 -1.43
C LYS A 73 12.12 -17.63 -0.40
N ILE A 74 13.44 -17.76 -0.26
CA ILE A 74 14.06 -18.68 0.71
C ILE A 74 13.69 -18.29 2.13
N PHE A 75 13.89 -17.01 2.50
CA PHE A 75 13.61 -16.56 3.88
C PHE A 75 12.12 -16.44 4.18
N GLU A 76 11.29 -16.28 3.15
CA GLU A 76 9.85 -16.42 3.30
C GLU A 76 9.44 -17.86 3.64
N LEU A 77 10.00 -18.87 2.96
CA LEU A 77 9.74 -20.29 3.28
C LEU A 77 10.26 -20.67 4.67
N GLU A 78 11.39 -20.10 5.09
CA GLU A 78 11.88 -20.26 6.45
C GLU A 78 10.92 -19.71 7.48
N GLU A 79 10.35 -18.51 7.24
CA GLU A 79 9.36 -17.91 8.11
C GLU A 79 8.07 -18.75 8.18
N GLN A 80 7.63 -19.32 7.04
CA GLN A 80 6.52 -20.27 7.01
C GLN A 80 6.81 -21.53 7.84
N ALA A 81 8.02 -22.06 7.78
CA ALA A 81 8.42 -23.22 8.60
C ALA A 81 8.40 -22.88 10.10
N ILE A 82 8.89 -21.70 10.48
CA ILE A 82 8.81 -21.23 11.87
C ILE A 82 7.35 -21.10 12.33
N GLN A 83 6.47 -20.61 11.45
CA GLN A 83 5.04 -20.49 11.73
C GLN A 83 4.35 -21.83 11.89
N LEU A 84 4.71 -22.86 11.11
CA LEU A 84 4.21 -24.21 11.30
C LEU A 84 4.53 -24.75 12.71
N PHE A 85 5.69 -24.45 13.25
CA PHE A 85 6.04 -24.80 14.63
C PHE A 85 5.29 -23.94 15.66
N SER A 86 4.93 -22.71 15.30
CA SER A 86 4.21 -21.77 16.15
C SER A 86 2.69 -21.89 16.09
N SER A 87 2.15 -22.61 15.12
CA SER A 87 0.70 -22.73 14.87
C SER A 87 -0.08 -23.43 16.00
N ASN A 88 0.62 -24.05 16.95
CA ASN A 88 0.03 -24.54 18.21
C ASN A 88 0.04 -23.51 19.34
N LEU A 89 0.57 -22.30 19.12
CA LEU A 89 0.59 -21.20 20.09
C LEU A 89 -0.31 -20.08 19.56
N ASN A 90 -1.26 -19.66 20.36
CA ASN A 90 -2.10 -18.48 20.11
C ASN A 90 -1.25 -17.30 19.58
N ILE A 91 -1.74 -16.59 18.55
CA ILE A 91 -1.08 -15.44 17.91
C ILE A 91 -1.03 -14.29 18.91
N HIS A 92 -0.03 -14.33 19.84
CA HIS A 92 0.06 -13.34 20.90
C HIS A 92 1.12 -12.26 20.64
N LYS A 93 2.06 -12.48 19.70
CA LYS A 93 3.13 -11.51 19.38
C LYS A 93 3.51 -11.59 17.90
N GLY A 94 3.91 -10.49 17.33
CA GLY A 94 4.38 -10.37 15.95
C GLY A 94 4.15 -8.98 15.40
N THR A 95 4.69 -8.70 14.22
CA THR A 95 4.49 -7.45 13.50
C THR A 95 3.85 -7.76 12.15
N LEU A 96 2.73 -7.12 11.85
CA LEU A 96 2.08 -7.17 10.54
C LEU A 96 2.29 -5.83 9.84
N VAL A 97 2.91 -5.86 8.67
CA VAL A 97 3.14 -4.67 7.85
C VAL A 97 2.07 -4.58 6.78
N THR A 98 1.20 -3.58 6.86
CA THR A 98 0.08 -3.43 5.93
C THR A 98 0.15 -2.13 5.16
N GLY A 99 -0.18 -2.17 3.88
CA GLY A 99 -0.27 -1.02 3.00
C GLY A 99 -1.71 -0.52 2.84
N THR A 100 -1.89 0.78 2.62
CA THR A 100 -3.21 1.32 2.30
C THR A 100 -3.15 2.46 1.30
N SER A 101 -4.08 2.46 0.34
CA SER A 101 -4.29 3.60 -0.55
C SER A 101 -5.33 4.60 -0.02
N GLY A 102 -5.92 4.35 1.15
CA GLY A 102 -6.86 5.23 1.82
C GLY A 102 -6.97 4.91 3.30
N THR A 103 -6.73 5.92 4.15
CA THR A 103 -6.73 5.77 5.62
C THR A 103 -8.07 5.24 6.13
N TYR A 104 -9.18 5.71 5.57
CA TYR A 104 -10.50 5.27 5.97
C TYR A 104 -10.70 3.75 5.81
N TYR A 105 -10.18 3.17 4.72
CA TYR A 105 -10.34 1.75 4.45
C TYR A 105 -9.77 0.85 5.54
N ILE A 106 -8.67 1.25 6.13
CA ILE A 106 -7.90 0.37 7.01
C ILE A 106 -8.18 0.61 8.49
N ILE A 107 -8.56 1.82 8.91
CA ILE A 107 -8.70 2.15 10.34
C ILE A 107 -9.79 1.33 11.03
N LYS A 108 -10.96 1.16 10.39
CA LYS A 108 -12.03 0.31 10.94
C LYS A 108 -11.55 -1.13 11.12
N LEU A 109 -10.81 -1.65 10.12
CA LEU A 109 -10.26 -3.00 10.17
C LEU A 109 -9.19 -3.15 11.26
N ILE A 110 -8.30 -2.18 11.39
CA ILE A 110 -7.29 -2.15 12.46
C ILE A 110 -7.95 -2.17 13.84
N LYS A 111 -8.98 -1.37 14.05
CA LYS A 111 -9.71 -1.33 15.31
C LYS A 111 -10.24 -2.71 15.71
N GLU A 112 -10.91 -3.40 14.79
CA GLU A 112 -11.46 -4.72 15.08
C GLU A 112 -10.35 -5.79 15.21
N PHE A 113 -9.31 -5.72 14.37
CA PHE A 113 -8.16 -6.61 14.48
C PHE A 113 -7.42 -6.47 15.82
N LYS A 114 -7.19 -5.24 16.29
CA LYS A 114 -6.52 -4.98 17.59
C LYS A 114 -7.33 -5.43 18.78
N LYS A 115 -8.67 -5.43 18.68
CA LYS A 115 -9.53 -6.03 19.74
C LYS A 115 -9.32 -7.54 19.86
N LEU A 116 -9.17 -8.23 18.72
CA LEU A 116 -9.00 -9.68 18.68
C LEU A 116 -7.53 -10.11 18.94
N HIS A 117 -6.57 -9.27 18.54
CA HIS A 117 -5.14 -9.54 18.59
C HIS A 117 -4.36 -8.35 19.20
N PRO A 118 -4.55 -8.05 20.50
CA PRO A 118 -3.96 -6.86 21.14
C PRO A 118 -2.44 -6.85 21.16
N GLY A 119 -1.81 -8.03 21.20
CA GLY A 119 -0.35 -8.19 21.25
C GLY A 119 0.36 -8.10 19.89
N ILE A 120 -0.38 -7.90 18.77
CA ILE A 120 0.23 -7.79 17.44
C ILE A 120 0.56 -6.33 17.14
N ASP A 121 1.80 -6.06 16.77
CA ASP A 121 2.23 -4.75 16.30
C ASP A 121 1.82 -4.55 14.84
N LEU A 122 1.30 -3.36 14.52
CA LEU A 122 0.90 -2.99 13.17
C LEU A 122 1.78 -1.87 12.65
N LYS A 123 2.38 -2.06 11.47
CA LYS A 123 3.05 -1.00 10.71
C LYS A 123 2.20 -0.68 9.48
N ILE A 124 1.82 0.59 9.33
CA ILE A 124 0.96 1.04 8.25
C ILE A 124 1.77 1.87 7.26
N VAL A 125 1.75 1.47 6.00
CA VAL A 125 2.36 2.20 4.89
C VAL A 125 1.26 2.80 4.03
N SER A 126 1.20 4.13 3.95
CA SER A 126 0.23 4.84 3.12
C SER A 126 0.88 5.25 1.80
N SER A 127 0.24 4.90 0.67
CA SER A 127 0.67 5.29 -0.67
C SER A 127 -0.47 5.11 -1.68
N ASN A 128 -0.26 5.40 -2.97
CA ASN A 128 -1.25 5.07 -3.99
C ASN A 128 -1.33 3.54 -4.27
N SER A 129 -2.40 3.10 -4.93
CA SER A 129 -2.65 1.67 -5.16
C SER A 129 -1.52 0.96 -5.93
N ASN A 130 -0.87 1.65 -6.89
CA ASN A 130 0.22 1.05 -7.66
C ASN A 130 1.47 0.83 -6.78
N GLU A 131 1.87 1.83 -6.01
CA GLU A 131 3.01 1.73 -5.09
C GLU A 131 2.77 0.69 -3.97
N ILE A 132 1.53 0.54 -3.50
CA ILE A 132 1.19 -0.53 -2.54
C ILE A 132 1.35 -1.91 -3.19
N LEU A 133 0.95 -2.08 -4.44
CA LEU A 133 1.17 -3.33 -5.18
C LEU A 133 2.66 -3.61 -5.38
N ASP A 134 3.44 -2.61 -5.77
CA ASP A 134 4.89 -2.76 -5.93
C ASP A 134 5.57 -3.16 -4.62
N LYS A 135 5.17 -2.53 -3.49
CA LYS A 135 5.66 -2.91 -2.16
C LYS A 135 5.28 -4.33 -1.75
N LEU A 136 4.08 -4.78 -2.14
CA LEU A 136 3.61 -6.14 -1.90
C LEU A 136 4.45 -7.17 -2.67
N TYR A 137 4.71 -6.92 -3.98
CA TYR A 137 5.55 -7.79 -4.79
C TYR A 137 7.01 -7.81 -4.36
N ASN A 138 7.49 -6.69 -3.80
CA ASN A 138 8.85 -6.58 -3.24
C ASN A 138 8.93 -7.03 -1.76
N PHE A 139 7.89 -7.68 -1.22
CA PHE A 139 7.85 -8.19 0.17
C PHE A 139 8.12 -7.13 1.25
N GLN A 140 7.87 -5.86 0.94
CA GLN A 140 8.01 -4.75 1.88
C GLN A 140 6.79 -4.61 2.80
N ILE A 141 5.65 -5.20 2.39
CA ILE A 141 4.41 -5.29 3.15
C ILE A 141 3.82 -6.70 3.02
N ASP A 142 3.03 -7.12 3.99
CA ASP A 142 2.42 -8.45 4.04
C ASP A 142 1.09 -8.49 3.30
N LEU A 143 0.32 -7.42 3.41
CA LEU A 143 -0.96 -7.24 2.73
C LEU A 143 -1.25 -5.77 2.45
N GLY A 144 -2.24 -5.50 1.60
CA GLY A 144 -2.64 -4.14 1.26
C GLY A 144 -4.15 -3.98 1.16
N VAL A 145 -4.64 -2.76 1.47
CA VAL A 145 -6.01 -2.32 1.16
C VAL A 145 -5.91 -1.25 0.08
N ILE A 146 -6.37 -1.58 -1.13
CA ILE A 146 -6.21 -0.75 -2.32
C ILE A 146 -7.56 -0.46 -2.99
N GLY A 147 -7.68 0.70 -3.64
CA GLY A 147 -8.88 1.13 -4.35
C GLY A 147 -9.06 0.54 -5.75
N LYS A 148 -8.18 -0.38 -6.18
CA LYS A 148 -8.20 -0.94 -7.53
C LYS A 148 -7.71 -2.39 -7.54
N PRO A 149 -8.43 -3.27 -8.25
CA PRO A 149 -7.91 -4.60 -8.51
C PRO A 149 -6.66 -4.50 -9.40
N PRO A 150 -5.66 -5.36 -9.17
CA PRO A 150 -4.49 -5.42 -10.03
C PRO A 150 -4.90 -5.74 -11.48
N LYS A 151 -4.07 -5.28 -12.43
CA LYS A 151 -4.21 -5.61 -13.85
C LYS A 151 -4.20 -7.13 -14.04
N GLU A 152 -4.83 -7.63 -15.09
CA GLU A 152 -4.98 -9.10 -15.34
C GLU A 152 -3.68 -9.88 -15.29
N ASN A 153 -2.58 -9.30 -15.74
CA ASN A 153 -1.25 -9.95 -15.74
C ASN A 153 -0.68 -10.23 -14.34
N PHE A 154 -1.23 -9.61 -13.28
CA PHE A 154 -0.79 -9.81 -11.88
C PHE A 154 -1.78 -10.61 -11.04
N LYS A 155 -2.95 -11.00 -11.62
CA LYS A 155 -3.98 -11.75 -10.88
C LYS A 155 -3.55 -13.15 -10.46
N SER A 156 -2.59 -13.78 -11.17
CA SER A 156 -2.17 -15.17 -10.90
C SER A 156 -1.61 -15.35 -9.49
N ASP A 157 -0.86 -14.38 -8.99
CA ASP A 157 -0.11 -14.49 -7.74
C ASP A 157 -0.72 -13.73 -6.57
N LEU A 158 -1.83 -13.00 -6.81
CA LEU A 158 -2.54 -12.26 -5.78
C LEU A 158 -3.80 -13.01 -5.32
N TYR A 159 -3.98 -13.07 -4.02
CA TYR A 159 -5.26 -13.30 -3.39
C TYR A 159 -5.91 -11.94 -3.13
N GLN A 160 -7.16 -11.78 -3.51
CA GLN A 160 -7.91 -10.54 -3.34
C GLN A 160 -9.35 -10.81 -2.96
N ILE A 161 -9.89 -9.96 -2.08
CA ILE A 161 -11.32 -9.93 -1.75
C ILE A 161 -11.85 -8.50 -1.89
N PRO A 162 -13.07 -8.30 -2.45
CA PRO A 162 -13.76 -7.03 -2.35
C PRO A 162 -13.94 -6.70 -0.86
N TYR A 163 -13.67 -5.45 -0.48
CA TYR A 163 -13.73 -5.06 0.92
C TYR A 163 -14.78 -3.98 1.18
N LEU A 164 -14.63 -2.78 0.60
CA LEU A 164 -15.57 -1.67 0.77
C LEU A 164 -15.90 -1.05 -0.57
N LYS A 165 -17.19 -0.78 -0.79
CA LYS A 165 -17.70 0.03 -1.91
C LYS A 165 -18.03 1.40 -1.38
N GLN A 166 -17.55 2.47 -2.04
CA GLN A 166 -17.68 3.83 -1.55
C GLN A 166 -18.12 4.77 -2.66
N LYS A 167 -19.14 5.58 -2.39
CA LYS A 167 -19.60 6.64 -3.29
C LYS A 167 -18.56 7.74 -3.36
N ILE A 168 -18.35 8.31 -4.55
CA ILE A 168 -17.53 9.49 -4.78
C ILE A 168 -18.42 10.71 -4.67
N VAL A 169 -17.94 11.74 -3.98
CA VAL A 169 -18.59 13.05 -3.86
C VAL A 169 -17.63 14.15 -4.25
N ILE A 170 -18.20 15.26 -4.73
CA ILE A 170 -17.47 16.51 -4.91
C ILE A 170 -17.34 17.20 -3.55
N ILE A 171 -16.25 17.91 -3.33
CA ILE A 171 -16.08 18.81 -2.19
C ILE A 171 -15.80 20.22 -2.66
N ALA A 172 -16.44 21.18 -1.99
CA ALA A 172 -16.29 22.62 -2.25
C ALA A 172 -16.07 23.39 -0.95
N GLY A 173 -15.16 24.37 -0.96
CA GLY A 173 -14.86 25.25 0.14
C GLY A 173 -15.83 26.41 0.24
N LYS A 174 -15.89 27.04 1.43
CA LYS A 174 -16.66 28.27 1.67
C LYS A 174 -16.21 29.37 0.69
N GLY A 175 -17.19 30.02 0.06
CA GLY A 175 -16.94 31.01 -1.00
C GLY A 175 -16.96 30.43 -2.42
N ASN A 176 -16.93 29.12 -2.60
CA ASN A 176 -17.17 28.50 -3.89
C ASN A 176 -18.66 28.58 -4.25
N LYS A 177 -18.98 28.84 -5.53
CA LYS A 177 -20.39 28.92 -5.98
C LYS A 177 -21.19 27.63 -5.71
N LEU A 178 -20.52 26.49 -5.60
CA LEU A 178 -21.15 25.20 -5.29
C LEU A 178 -21.30 24.92 -3.78
N TYR A 179 -20.74 25.74 -2.90
CA TYR A 179 -20.71 25.47 -1.44
C TYR A 179 -22.09 25.22 -0.83
N ASN A 180 -23.12 25.94 -1.28
CA ASN A 180 -24.49 25.80 -0.77
C ASN A 180 -25.34 24.79 -1.54
N THR A 181 -24.73 24.08 -2.50
CA THR A 181 -25.41 23.08 -3.33
C THR A 181 -25.33 21.70 -2.65
N GLN A 182 -26.43 20.99 -2.57
CA GLN A 182 -26.44 19.62 -2.00
C GLN A 182 -26.14 18.54 -3.05
N SER A 183 -26.62 18.76 -4.28
CA SER A 183 -26.37 17.85 -5.41
C SER A 183 -26.27 18.63 -6.71
N ILE A 184 -25.56 18.06 -7.68
CA ILE A 184 -25.39 18.59 -9.03
C ILE A 184 -25.45 17.46 -10.06
N LYS A 185 -25.81 17.81 -11.31
CA LYS A 185 -25.56 16.94 -12.45
C LYS A 185 -24.11 17.05 -12.89
N LEU A 186 -23.57 15.97 -13.46
CA LEU A 186 -22.16 15.93 -13.84
C LEU A 186 -21.78 17.03 -14.85
N ASN A 187 -22.69 17.38 -15.77
CA ASN A 187 -22.49 18.43 -16.75
C ASN A 187 -22.34 19.86 -16.15
N GLN A 188 -22.81 20.07 -14.93
CA GLN A 188 -22.63 21.34 -14.22
C GLN A 188 -21.18 21.57 -13.74
N LEU A 189 -20.31 20.55 -13.89
CA LEU A 189 -18.88 20.67 -13.66
C LEU A 189 -18.10 21.21 -14.86
N ASN A 190 -18.76 21.43 -16.01
CA ASN A 190 -18.09 22.05 -17.15
C ASN A 190 -17.44 23.38 -16.75
N GLU A 191 -16.19 23.57 -17.18
CA GLU A 191 -15.38 24.77 -16.92
C GLU A 191 -15.16 25.12 -15.43
N ILE A 192 -15.52 24.20 -14.52
CA ILE A 192 -15.23 24.38 -13.10
C ILE A 192 -13.73 24.16 -12.84
N ASN A 193 -13.13 25.06 -12.07
CA ASN A 193 -11.77 24.88 -11.57
C ASN A 193 -11.70 23.66 -10.68
N PHE A 194 -10.97 22.65 -11.15
CA PHE A 194 -10.88 21.34 -10.53
C PHE A 194 -9.47 21.06 -10.02
N ILE A 195 -9.39 20.62 -8.76
CA ILE A 195 -8.14 20.18 -8.14
C ILE A 195 -8.12 18.65 -8.24
N ASN A 196 -7.29 18.14 -9.13
CA ASN A 196 -7.25 16.72 -9.40
C ASN A 196 -6.32 16.00 -8.41
N ARG A 197 -6.55 14.70 -8.23
CA ARG A 197 -5.67 13.82 -7.49
C ARG A 197 -4.46 13.45 -8.35
N GLU A 198 -3.38 13.09 -7.67
CA GLU A 198 -2.15 12.59 -8.29
C GLU A 198 -2.40 11.41 -9.23
N THR A 199 -1.55 11.28 -10.25
CA THR A 199 -1.52 10.11 -11.14
C THR A 199 -1.37 8.83 -10.33
N GLY A 200 -2.19 7.80 -10.63
CA GLY A 200 -2.26 6.55 -9.85
C GLY A 200 -3.40 6.52 -8.82
N SER A 201 -4.11 7.63 -8.60
CA SER A 201 -5.33 7.67 -7.79
C SER A 201 -6.48 6.95 -8.51
N GLU A 202 -7.06 5.94 -7.87
CA GLU A 202 -8.21 5.24 -8.45
C GLU A 202 -9.48 6.09 -8.43
N THR A 203 -9.68 6.91 -7.40
CA THR A 203 -10.81 7.87 -7.34
C THR A 203 -10.79 8.80 -8.55
N ARG A 204 -9.62 9.36 -8.89
CA ARG A 204 -9.43 10.17 -10.10
C ARG A 204 -9.80 9.38 -11.35
N LYS A 205 -9.22 8.22 -11.53
CA LYS A 205 -9.40 7.40 -12.73
C LYS A 205 -10.86 7.02 -12.97
N VAL A 206 -11.55 6.61 -11.92
CA VAL A 206 -12.98 6.28 -11.99
C VAL A 206 -13.77 7.52 -12.42
N PHE A 207 -13.52 8.66 -11.79
CA PHE A 207 -14.23 9.90 -12.10
C PHE A 207 -13.96 10.40 -13.53
N GLU A 208 -12.71 10.41 -13.98
CA GLU A 208 -12.34 10.79 -15.36
C GLU A 208 -13.05 9.92 -16.41
N ASN A 209 -13.29 8.64 -16.13
CA ASN A 209 -14.06 7.77 -17.03
C ASN A 209 -15.52 8.21 -17.14
N TYR A 210 -16.15 8.69 -16.05
CA TYR A 210 -17.50 9.23 -16.08
C TYR A 210 -17.57 10.59 -16.76
N LEU A 211 -16.58 11.48 -16.53
CA LEU A 211 -16.46 12.74 -17.26
C LEU A 211 -16.41 12.52 -18.79
N LYS A 212 -15.57 11.57 -19.21
CA LYS A 212 -15.47 11.19 -20.64
C LYS A 212 -16.79 10.67 -21.19
N LYS A 213 -17.49 9.78 -20.47
CA LYS A 213 -18.80 9.24 -20.89
C LYS A 213 -19.87 10.32 -21.00
N ALA A 214 -19.82 11.29 -20.12
CA ALA A 214 -20.77 12.41 -20.10
C ALA A 214 -20.36 13.57 -21.00
N SER A 215 -19.21 13.50 -21.69
CA SER A 215 -18.63 14.59 -22.49
C SER A 215 -18.48 15.89 -21.68
N VAL A 216 -18.10 15.76 -20.39
CA VAL A 216 -17.87 16.88 -19.48
C VAL A 216 -16.37 17.20 -19.42
N ASN A 217 -16.03 18.48 -19.55
CA ASN A 217 -14.66 18.94 -19.48
C ASN A 217 -14.48 19.87 -18.27
N VAL A 218 -13.72 19.41 -17.28
CA VAL A 218 -13.36 20.22 -16.10
C VAL A 218 -12.04 20.94 -16.34
N ASN A 219 -11.90 22.15 -15.80
CA ASN A 219 -10.64 22.90 -15.88
C ASN A 219 -9.69 22.43 -14.77
N THR A 220 -8.85 21.44 -15.04
CA THR A 220 -7.85 20.97 -14.05
C THR A 220 -6.77 22.02 -13.85
N ILE A 221 -6.76 22.68 -12.69
CA ILE A 221 -5.82 23.75 -12.33
C ILE A 221 -4.67 23.27 -11.44
N MET A 222 -4.82 22.14 -10.76
CA MET A 222 -3.80 21.56 -9.90
C MET A 222 -3.89 20.02 -9.91
N GLU A 223 -2.74 19.36 -9.76
CA GLU A 223 -2.63 17.93 -9.51
C GLU A 223 -1.84 17.71 -8.21
N VAL A 224 -2.45 17.15 -7.18
CA VAL A 224 -1.90 17.08 -5.82
C VAL A 224 -2.36 15.82 -5.07
N SER A 225 -1.67 15.55 -3.94
CA SER A 225 -2.09 14.50 -3.00
C SER A 225 -3.46 14.81 -2.38
N ARG A 226 -4.12 13.80 -1.81
CA ARG A 226 -5.43 13.96 -1.14
C ARG A 226 -5.40 15.06 -0.08
N THR A 227 -4.41 15.03 0.80
CA THR A 227 -4.31 16.00 1.91
C THR A 227 -4.19 17.41 1.39
N THR A 228 -3.33 17.63 0.40
CA THR A 228 -3.13 18.94 -0.24
C THR A 228 -4.39 19.38 -0.97
N MET A 229 -5.10 18.48 -1.65
CA MET A 229 -6.37 18.79 -2.32
C MET A 229 -7.42 19.29 -1.33
N VAL A 230 -7.60 18.62 -0.18
CA VAL A 230 -8.56 19.05 0.84
C VAL A 230 -8.22 20.46 1.37
N GLN A 231 -6.95 20.75 1.60
CA GLN A 231 -6.53 22.09 2.02
C GLN A 231 -6.76 23.14 0.93
N ALA A 232 -6.44 22.85 -0.32
CA ALA A 232 -6.66 23.75 -1.44
C ALA A 232 -8.16 24.04 -1.67
N VAL A 233 -9.03 23.04 -1.51
CA VAL A 233 -10.49 23.20 -1.53
C VAL A 233 -10.95 24.10 -0.39
N LYS A 234 -10.41 23.94 0.82
CA LYS A 234 -10.72 24.80 1.96
C LYS A 234 -10.38 26.27 1.70
N GLU A 235 -9.26 26.52 1.04
CA GLU A 235 -8.83 27.87 0.62
C GLU A 235 -9.57 28.37 -0.65
N ASN A 236 -10.62 27.68 -1.09
CA ASN A 236 -11.45 28.04 -2.25
C ASN A 236 -10.67 28.19 -3.57
N ILE A 237 -9.58 27.44 -3.75
CA ILE A 237 -8.81 27.40 -5.00
C ILE A 237 -9.61 26.72 -6.12
N GLY A 238 -10.39 25.70 -5.78
CA GLY A 238 -11.22 24.94 -6.71
C GLY A 238 -12.06 23.89 -5.98
N VAL A 239 -12.69 23.01 -6.73
CA VAL A 239 -13.41 21.83 -6.19
C VAL A 239 -12.56 20.59 -6.33
N GLY A 240 -12.80 19.58 -5.50
CA GLY A 240 -12.07 18.31 -5.53
C GLY A 240 -12.98 17.09 -5.37
N LEU A 241 -12.39 15.91 -5.39
CA LEU A 241 -13.05 14.62 -5.23
C LEU A 241 -12.63 13.91 -3.97
N ILE A 242 -13.57 13.31 -3.27
CA ILE A 242 -13.28 12.44 -2.15
C ILE A 242 -14.25 11.25 -2.12
N SER A 243 -13.85 10.14 -1.55
CA SER A 243 -14.80 9.09 -1.18
C SER A 243 -15.67 9.59 -0.03
N GLU A 244 -16.97 9.42 -0.12
CA GLU A 244 -17.91 9.98 0.85
C GLU A 244 -17.61 9.62 2.31
N PRO A 245 -17.24 8.37 2.65
CA PRO A 245 -16.87 8.04 4.03
C PRO A 245 -15.58 8.71 4.54
N GLU A 246 -14.74 9.22 3.64
CA GLU A 246 -13.53 9.98 4.01
C GLU A 246 -13.84 11.46 4.29
N PHE A 247 -15.06 11.90 3.99
CA PHE A 247 -15.51 13.24 4.34
C PHE A 247 -15.87 13.31 5.81
N ASP A 248 -14.98 13.86 6.60
CA ASP A 248 -15.11 13.99 8.06
C ASP A 248 -15.59 15.39 8.45
N ASN A 249 -16.77 15.81 7.98
CA ASN A 249 -17.42 17.08 8.31
C ASN A 249 -16.43 18.25 8.50
N TYR A 250 -15.52 18.42 7.54
CA TYR A 250 -14.53 19.49 7.60
C TYR A 250 -15.21 20.84 7.78
N LYS A 251 -14.71 21.63 8.73
CA LYS A 251 -15.13 23.01 8.86
C LYS A 251 -14.85 23.75 7.53
N ASP A 252 -15.84 24.52 7.07
CA ASP A 252 -15.76 25.32 5.85
C ASP A 252 -15.64 24.55 4.51
N ILE A 253 -15.90 23.24 4.53
CA ILE A 253 -16.04 22.41 3.31
C ILE A 253 -17.41 21.73 3.33
N LYS A 254 -18.05 21.64 2.18
CA LYS A 254 -19.29 20.87 1.96
C LYS A 254 -19.08 19.76 0.96
N LYS A 255 -19.76 18.64 1.19
CA LYS A 255 -19.89 17.57 0.21
C LYS A 255 -21.09 17.83 -0.71
N ILE A 256 -20.95 17.49 -1.96
CA ILE A 256 -21.93 17.69 -3.01
C ILE A 256 -22.10 16.37 -3.75
N HIS A 257 -23.30 15.85 -3.80
CA HIS A 257 -23.60 14.59 -4.48
C HIS A 257 -23.75 14.81 -5.99
N ILE A 258 -23.39 13.80 -6.78
CA ILE A 258 -23.67 13.74 -8.23
C ILE A 258 -24.99 12.98 -8.36
N GLU A 259 -26.04 13.61 -8.93
CA GLU A 259 -27.39 13.06 -8.92
C GLU A 259 -27.70 12.16 -10.14
N ASP A 260 -27.05 12.41 -11.27
CA ASP A 260 -27.28 11.71 -12.54
C ASP A 260 -26.37 10.50 -12.78
N TYR A 261 -25.37 10.28 -11.89
CA TYR A 261 -24.48 9.13 -11.94
C TYR A 261 -24.17 8.58 -10.55
N ASP A 262 -24.32 7.27 -10.39
CA ASP A 262 -23.82 6.55 -9.20
C ASP A 262 -22.35 6.16 -9.39
N ILE A 263 -21.45 7.03 -8.94
CA ILE A 263 -20.02 6.86 -9.10
C ILE A 263 -19.44 6.25 -7.82
N PHE A 264 -18.87 5.04 -7.94
CA PHE A 264 -18.30 4.32 -6.80
C PHE A 264 -16.85 3.91 -7.05
N THR A 265 -16.06 3.91 -6.01
CA THR A 265 -14.82 3.13 -5.94
C THR A 265 -15.05 1.85 -5.13
N GLN A 266 -14.30 0.81 -5.47
CA GLN A 266 -14.29 -0.46 -4.75
C GLN A 266 -12.90 -0.69 -4.16
N ALA A 267 -12.80 -0.78 -2.84
CA ALA A 267 -11.57 -1.21 -2.20
C ALA A 267 -11.45 -2.73 -2.18
N TYR A 268 -10.22 -3.20 -2.25
CA TYR A 268 -9.86 -4.61 -2.21
C TYR A 268 -8.81 -4.83 -1.13
N LEU A 269 -8.98 -5.86 -0.34
CA LEU A 269 -7.91 -6.41 0.47
C LEU A 269 -7.10 -7.38 -0.40
N VAL A 270 -5.79 -7.20 -0.46
CA VAL A 270 -4.90 -7.97 -1.33
C VAL A 270 -3.69 -8.48 -0.55
N CYS A 271 -3.27 -9.70 -0.85
CA CYS A 271 -1.99 -10.25 -0.42
C CYS A 271 -1.45 -11.20 -1.50
N LEU A 272 -0.17 -11.55 -1.42
CA LEU A 272 0.36 -12.62 -2.27
C LEU A 272 -0.32 -13.95 -1.87
N LYS A 273 -0.68 -14.80 -2.85
CA LYS A 273 -1.32 -16.11 -2.58
C LYS A 273 -0.53 -16.96 -1.59
N LYS A 274 0.79 -16.93 -1.71
CA LYS A 274 1.71 -17.66 -0.82
C LYS A 274 1.74 -17.11 0.61
N LYS A 275 1.42 -15.84 0.82
CA LYS A 275 1.29 -15.20 2.14
C LYS A 275 -0.07 -15.46 2.80
N ARG A 276 -1.05 -15.98 2.08
CA ARG A 276 -2.39 -16.21 2.61
C ARG A 276 -2.42 -17.21 3.75
N THR A 277 -1.50 -18.17 3.76
CA THR A 277 -1.37 -19.19 4.82
C THR A 277 -0.61 -18.70 6.05
N ASP A 278 0.00 -17.52 5.97
CA ASP A 278 0.61 -16.85 7.11
C ASP A 278 -0.46 -16.53 8.17
N ASN A 279 -0.23 -16.92 9.41
CA ASN A 279 -1.21 -16.81 10.48
C ASN A 279 -1.67 -15.37 10.72
N LEU A 280 -0.75 -14.38 10.69
CA LEU A 280 -1.08 -12.97 10.89
C LEU A 280 -1.88 -12.40 9.72
N VAL A 281 -1.45 -12.72 8.49
CA VAL A 281 -2.15 -12.30 7.25
C VAL A 281 -3.54 -12.93 7.22
N ASN A 282 -3.65 -14.23 7.50
CA ASN A 282 -4.94 -14.92 7.53
C ASN A 282 -5.87 -14.35 8.60
N ALA A 283 -5.38 -14.11 9.82
CA ALA A 283 -6.17 -13.50 10.89
C ALA A 283 -6.70 -12.10 10.51
N PHE A 284 -5.89 -11.31 9.82
CA PHE A 284 -6.31 -9.99 9.33
C PHE A 284 -7.37 -10.09 8.23
N ILE A 285 -7.22 -11.05 7.30
CA ILE A 285 -8.20 -11.35 6.25
C ILE A 285 -9.52 -11.82 6.86
N GLU A 286 -9.49 -12.73 7.83
CA GLU A 286 -10.71 -13.21 8.48
C GLU A 286 -11.42 -12.11 9.28
N THR A 287 -10.67 -11.19 9.89
CA THR A 287 -11.24 -9.99 10.50
C THR A 287 -11.94 -9.11 9.46
N ALA A 288 -11.31 -8.90 8.29
CA ALA A 288 -11.92 -8.13 7.21
C ALA A 288 -13.21 -8.77 6.69
N LYS A 289 -13.23 -10.09 6.53
CA LYS A 289 -14.44 -10.83 6.09
C LYS A 289 -15.62 -10.66 7.05
N LYS A 290 -15.38 -10.62 8.35
CA LYS A 290 -16.43 -10.37 9.34
C LYS A 290 -17.05 -8.97 9.15
N ILE A 291 -16.21 -7.95 8.92
CA ILE A 291 -16.67 -6.56 8.67
C ILE A 291 -17.49 -6.43 7.38
N ILE A 292 -17.17 -7.24 6.34
CA ILE A 292 -17.89 -7.23 5.07
C ILE A 292 -19.31 -7.80 5.22
N LEU A 293 -19.50 -8.73 6.14
CA LEU A 293 -20.78 -9.42 6.37
C LEU A 293 -21.74 -8.64 7.31
N GLU A 294 -21.22 -7.66 8.05
CA GLU A 294 -21.98 -6.71 8.85
C GLU A 294 -22.47 -5.51 8.03
#